data_0413519fb0d9ffab00d4e793f39f213c
#
_entry.id   0413519fb0d9ffab00d4e793f39f213c
#
_cell.length_a   1.000
_cell.length_b   1.000
_cell.length_c   1.000
_cell.angle_alpha   90.00
_cell.angle_beta   90.00
_cell.angle_gamma   90.00
#
_symmetry.space_group_name_H-M   'P 1'
#
loop_
_entity.id
_entity.type
_entity.pdbx_description
1 polymer ?
#
loop_
_entity_poly.entity_id
_entity_poly.type
_entity_poly.pdbx_seq_one_letter_code
_entity_poly.pdbx_strand_id
1 'polypeptide(L)'
;MARGSNEVIMNQDMLHHKLQALATFPDIKANFVSRFGEILKELDDWDLLRINPLRFTEEHGFNPHETVNLFVHGAKIGLFDFVWNMICPACGGVEHSHRSINEVDEDISRCSICHIDVPSNLDDQVEVAFMINPSVKKLGINPFKDIGSYSRYFFSSNFERSQPHKDYINDVRRSFAIIEPDGSQDVVFRTEPGQIYRLLSIDLHSSALMETKIGSSVSPQEATTVYKMYNILR
;
A
#
# COMPACT_ATOMS: atom_id res chain seq x y z
N MET A 1 -22.54 -6.68 14.86
CA MET A 1 -21.98 -8.05 15.01
C MET A 1 -20.58 -8.01 14.45
N ALA A 2 -19.56 -8.07 15.29
CA ALA A 2 -18.19 -8.07 14.86
C ALA A 2 -17.92 -9.39 14.11
N ARG A 3 -17.67 -9.32 12.80
CA ARG A 3 -17.07 -10.44 12.08
C ARG A 3 -15.63 -10.54 12.56
N GLY A 4 -15.34 -11.60 13.30
CA GLY A 4 -14.00 -11.92 13.73
C GLY A 4 -13.08 -11.95 12.49
N SER A 5 -12.00 -11.22 12.55
CA SER A 5 -10.89 -11.36 11.61
C SER A 5 -10.42 -12.81 11.70
N ASN A 6 -10.72 -13.64 10.70
CA ASN A 6 -10.04 -14.92 10.54
C ASN A 6 -8.57 -14.58 10.25
N GLU A 7 -7.78 -14.55 11.28
CA GLU A 7 -6.33 -14.47 11.18
C GLU A 7 -5.88 -15.71 10.40
N VAL A 8 -5.45 -15.51 9.17
CA VAL A 8 -5.00 -16.64 8.34
C VAL A 8 -3.62 -17.03 8.83
N ILE A 9 -3.58 -18.18 9.47
CA ILE A 9 -2.36 -18.73 10.07
C ILE A 9 -1.40 -19.14 8.96
N MET A 10 -0.10 -18.86 9.16
CA MET A 10 0.97 -19.31 8.27
C MET A 10 1.03 -20.84 8.21
N ASN A 11 1.13 -21.40 7.02
CA ASN A 11 1.34 -22.82 6.81
C ASN A 11 2.77 -23.20 7.20
N GLN A 12 2.96 -23.69 8.42
CA GLN A 12 4.26 -24.00 9.00
C GLN A 12 5.00 -25.10 8.23
N ASP A 13 4.29 -26.11 7.74
CA ASP A 13 4.89 -27.20 6.96
C ASP A 13 5.41 -26.70 5.62
N MET A 14 4.63 -25.87 4.95
CA MET A 14 5.05 -25.26 3.67
C MET A 14 6.24 -24.32 3.88
N LEU A 15 6.19 -23.47 4.90
CA LEU A 15 7.30 -22.59 5.25
C LEU A 15 8.57 -23.42 5.52
N HIS A 16 8.48 -24.44 6.36
CA HIS A 16 9.61 -25.31 6.68
C HIS A 16 10.21 -25.96 5.43
N HIS A 17 9.36 -26.54 4.58
CA HIS A 17 9.80 -27.14 3.30
C HIS A 17 10.52 -26.14 2.39
N LYS A 18 9.99 -24.90 2.27
CA LYS A 18 10.62 -23.85 1.47
C LYS A 18 11.95 -23.40 2.07
N LEU A 19 12.05 -23.24 3.39
CA LEU A 19 13.31 -22.91 4.06
C LEU A 19 14.37 -24.00 3.90
N GLN A 20 14.00 -25.28 3.95
CA GLN A 20 14.91 -26.38 3.64
C GLN A 20 15.43 -26.31 2.21
N ALA A 21 14.54 -26.06 1.25
CA ALA A 21 14.95 -25.88 -0.14
C ALA A 21 15.86 -24.64 -0.31
N LEU A 22 15.60 -23.56 0.39
CA LEU A 22 16.42 -22.35 0.38
C LEU A 22 17.85 -22.64 0.89
N ALA A 23 17.99 -23.45 1.91
CA ALA A 23 19.29 -23.84 2.47
C ALA A 23 20.16 -24.71 1.53
N THR A 24 19.61 -25.21 0.41
CA THR A 24 20.38 -26.00 -0.58
C THR A 24 21.17 -25.14 -1.55
N PHE A 25 20.90 -23.83 -1.61
CA PHE A 25 21.66 -22.94 -2.50
C PHE A 25 23.07 -22.69 -1.96
N PRO A 26 24.11 -22.82 -2.79
CA PRO A 26 25.51 -22.82 -2.34
C PRO A 26 25.99 -21.45 -1.81
N ASP A 27 25.35 -20.38 -2.23
CA ASP A 27 25.60 -18.99 -1.83
C ASP A 27 24.81 -18.56 -0.58
N ILE A 28 24.00 -19.46 -0.01
CA ILE A 28 23.19 -19.19 1.17
C ILE A 28 23.69 -20.01 2.37
N LYS A 29 24.00 -19.33 3.47
CA LYS A 29 24.43 -19.97 4.70
C LYS A 29 23.25 -20.47 5.53
N ALA A 30 23.30 -21.69 6.02
CA ALA A 30 22.21 -22.32 6.76
C ALA A 30 21.78 -21.54 8.02
N ASN A 31 22.71 -20.90 8.73
CA ASN A 31 22.40 -20.08 9.89
C ASN A 31 21.59 -18.82 9.53
N PHE A 32 21.79 -18.26 8.32
CA PHE A 32 20.96 -17.15 7.83
C PHE A 32 19.55 -17.60 7.52
N VAL A 33 19.38 -18.77 6.90
CA VAL A 33 18.06 -19.33 6.61
C VAL A 33 17.26 -19.56 7.88
N SER A 34 17.90 -20.10 8.93
CA SER A 34 17.23 -20.34 10.21
C SER A 34 16.73 -19.04 10.85
N ARG A 35 17.61 -18.04 10.95
CA ARG A 35 17.24 -16.72 11.49
C ARG A 35 16.18 -16.01 10.64
N PHE A 36 16.30 -16.10 9.33
CA PHE A 36 15.33 -15.55 8.39
C PHE A 36 13.95 -16.18 8.58
N GLY A 37 13.91 -17.51 8.73
CA GLY A 37 12.68 -18.24 8.96
C GLY A 37 11.98 -17.86 10.29
N GLU A 38 12.73 -17.61 11.36
CA GLU A 38 12.15 -17.15 12.64
C GLU A 38 11.55 -15.75 12.48
N ILE A 39 12.26 -14.82 11.82
CA ILE A 39 11.73 -13.48 11.56
C ILE A 39 10.44 -13.54 10.74
N LEU A 40 10.39 -14.34 9.66
CA LEU A 40 9.19 -14.46 8.83
C LEU A 40 7.95 -14.92 9.61
N LYS A 41 8.14 -15.72 10.67
CA LYS A 41 7.04 -16.17 11.53
C LYS A 41 6.48 -15.05 12.43
N GLU A 42 7.32 -14.07 12.77
CA GLU A 42 6.97 -12.96 13.65
C GLU A 42 6.34 -11.77 12.90
N LEU A 43 6.55 -11.69 11.57
CA LEU A 43 6.03 -10.61 10.74
C LEU A 43 4.50 -10.68 10.60
N ASP A 44 3.86 -9.52 10.68
CA ASP A 44 2.43 -9.39 10.42
C ASP A 44 2.10 -9.44 8.91
N ASP A 45 0.83 -9.45 8.56
CA ASP A 45 0.37 -9.51 7.17
C ASP A 45 0.83 -8.29 6.36
N TRP A 46 0.90 -7.13 6.98
CA TRP A 46 1.33 -5.91 6.33
C TRP A 46 2.84 -5.90 6.04
N ASP A 47 3.65 -6.48 6.92
CA ASP A 47 5.09 -6.57 6.73
C ASP A 47 5.44 -7.60 5.65
N LEU A 48 4.56 -8.60 5.46
CA LEU A 48 4.70 -9.64 4.43
C LEU A 48 4.14 -9.25 3.06
N LEU A 49 3.46 -8.09 2.94
CA LEU A 49 2.78 -7.67 1.71
C LEU A 49 3.76 -7.17 0.62
N ARG A 50 4.69 -6.33 0.97
CA ARG A 50 5.66 -5.70 0.05
C ARG A 50 6.99 -5.52 0.74
N ILE A 51 7.71 -6.62 0.92
CA ILE A 51 8.99 -6.64 1.61
C ILE A 51 10.04 -6.03 0.70
N ASN A 52 10.67 -4.95 1.16
CA ASN A 52 11.88 -4.43 0.54
C ASN A 52 13.11 -5.11 1.18
N PRO A 53 13.94 -5.83 0.41
CA PRO A 53 15.10 -6.55 0.97
C PRO A 53 16.12 -5.64 1.66
N LEU A 54 16.32 -4.42 1.15
CA LEU A 54 17.29 -3.49 1.72
C LEU A 54 16.80 -2.97 3.07
N ARG A 55 15.53 -2.60 3.17
CA ARG A 55 14.90 -2.20 4.43
C ARG A 55 14.89 -3.36 5.43
N PHE A 56 14.55 -4.56 4.99
CA PHE A 56 14.64 -5.77 5.82
C PHE A 56 16.05 -5.98 6.38
N THR A 57 17.07 -5.68 5.57
CA THR A 57 18.48 -5.72 6.00
C THR A 57 18.77 -4.78 7.17
N GLU A 58 18.29 -3.54 7.07
CA GLU A 58 18.49 -2.50 8.09
C GLU A 58 17.75 -2.85 9.39
N GLU A 59 16.50 -3.25 9.27
CA GLU A 59 15.63 -3.55 10.42
C GLU A 59 16.09 -4.79 11.20
N HIS A 60 16.64 -5.78 10.50
CA HIS A 60 17.01 -7.06 11.12
C HIS A 60 18.51 -7.31 11.21
N GLY A 61 19.36 -6.38 10.78
CA GLY A 61 20.81 -6.48 10.89
C GLY A 61 21.40 -7.63 10.08
N PHE A 62 20.95 -7.85 8.86
CA PHE A 62 21.53 -8.77 7.89
C PHE A 62 22.58 -8.07 7.02
N ASN A 63 23.32 -8.85 6.24
CA ASN A 63 24.16 -8.31 5.17
C ASN A 63 23.28 -8.05 3.92
N PRO A 64 23.40 -6.89 3.25
CA PRO A 64 22.57 -6.55 2.09
C PRO A 64 22.62 -7.58 0.97
N HIS A 65 23.79 -8.03 0.58
CA HIS A 65 23.96 -9.01 -0.49
C HIS A 65 23.34 -10.36 -0.15
N GLU A 66 23.56 -10.84 1.08
CA GLU A 66 22.99 -12.11 1.56
C GLU A 66 21.46 -12.01 1.66
N THR A 67 20.93 -10.85 2.06
CA THR A 67 19.47 -10.64 2.12
C THR A 67 18.84 -10.66 0.74
N VAL A 68 19.41 -9.96 -0.23
CA VAL A 68 18.90 -9.97 -1.61
C VAL A 68 18.91 -11.41 -2.16
N ASN A 69 19.97 -12.18 -1.93
CA ASN A 69 20.03 -13.58 -2.35
C ASN A 69 18.95 -14.43 -1.68
N LEU A 70 18.67 -14.24 -0.38
CA LEU A 70 17.59 -14.95 0.32
C LEU A 70 16.22 -14.68 -0.34
N PHE A 71 15.92 -13.44 -0.68
CA PHE A 71 14.65 -13.09 -1.31
C PHE A 71 14.57 -13.58 -2.76
N VAL A 72 15.63 -13.42 -3.57
CA VAL A 72 15.65 -13.86 -4.97
C VAL A 72 15.54 -15.39 -5.07
N HIS A 73 16.32 -16.13 -4.30
CA HIS A 73 16.20 -17.59 -4.25
C HIS A 73 14.90 -18.03 -3.62
N GLY A 74 14.42 -17.30 -2.62
CA GLY A 74 13.09 -17.50 -2.04
C GLY A 74 11.97 -17.38 -3.07
N ALA A 75 12.04 -16.38 -3.95
CA ALA A 75 11.09 -16.25 -5.05
C ALA A 75 11.21 -17.41 -6.07
N LYS A 76 12.45 -17.82 -6.40
CA LYS A 76 12.69 -18.94 -7.31
C LYS A 76 12.07 -20.26 -6.83
N ILE A 77 12.02 -20.50 -5.52
CA ILE A 77 11.41 -21.71 -4.95
C ILE A 77 9.95 -21.53 -4.56
N GLY A 78 9.37 -20.34 -4.78
CA GLY A 78 7.99 -20.03 -4.46
C GLY A 78 7.72 -19.83 -2.97
N LEU A 79 8.70 -19.34 -2.19
CA LEU A 79 8.50 -18.80 -0.86
C LEU A 79 7.93 -17.39 -0.94
N PHE A 80 8.34 -16.63 -1.95
CA PHE A 80 7.84 -15.31 -2.26
C PHE A 80 7.39 -15.21 -3.72
N ASP A 81 6.58 -14.22 -4.00
CA ASP A 81 6.30 -13.71 -5.35
C ASP A 81 7.02 -12.38 -5.53
N PHE A 82 7.58 -12.13 -6.72
CA PHE A 82 8.05 -10.80 -7.10
C PHE A 82 6.86 -9.85 -7.24
N VAL A 83 7.05 -8.62 -6.81
CA VAL A 83 6.11 -7.53 -7.01
C VAL A 83 6.84 -6.34 -7.60
N TRP A 84 6.45 -5.95 -8.80
CA TRP A 84 6.99 -4.79 -9.53
C TRP A 84 5.98 -3.66 -9.36
N ASN A 85 6.30 -2.71 -8.49
CA ASN A 85 5.42 -1.58 -8.21
C ASN A 85 5.82 -0.38 -9.07
N MET A 86 4.86 0.16 -9.82
CA MET A 86 5.01 1.46 -10.46
C MET A 86 4.71 2.54 -9.44
N ILE A 87 5.70 3.39 -9.14
CA ILE A 87 5.61 4.41 -8.11
C ILE A 87 5.56 5.79 -8.76
N CYS A 88 4.56 6.59 -8.39
CA CYS A 88 4.52 7.99 -8.79
C CYS A 88 5.66 8.77 -8.14
N PRO A 89 6.60 9.39 -8.90
CA PRO A 89 7.73 10.11 -8.33
C PRO A 89 7.33 11.40 -7.60
N ALA A 90 6.13 11.93 -7.88
CA ALA A 90 5.66 13.16 -7.26
C ALA A 90 5.01 12.93 -5.90
N CYS A 91 4.25 11.83 -5.70
CA CYS A 91 3.51 11.62 -4.46
C CYS A 91 3.84 10.31 -3.72
N GLY A 92 4.63 9.42 -4.34
CA GLY A 92 4.95 8.10 -3.79
C GLY A 92 3.79 7.11 -3.85
N GLY A 93 2.74 7.42 -4.59
CA GLY A 93 1.60 6.51 -4.78
C GLY A 93 1.99 5.31 -5.62
N VAL A 94 1.48 4.13 -5.25
CA VAL A 94 1.62 2.91 -6.04
C VAL A 94 0.52 2.90 -7.08
N GLU A 95 0.88 3.10 -8.33
CA GLU A 95 -0.07 3.16 -9.45
C GLU A 95 -0.52 1.76 -9.87
N HIS A 96 0.45 0.89 -10.06
CA HIS A 96 0.24 -0.50 -10.47
C HIS A 96 1.21 -1.40 -9.75
N SER A 97 0.81 -2.65 -9.56
CA SER A 97 1.66 -3.73 -9.07
C SER A 97 1.57 -4.91 -10.02
N HIS A 98 2.70 -5.28 -10.60
CA HIS A 98 2.81 -6.35 -11.58
C HIS A 98 3.57 -7.54 -11.01
N ARG A 99 3.33 -8.73 -11.54
CA ARG A 99 4.07 -9.94 -11.17
C ARG A 99 5.30 -10.16 -12.05
N SER A 100 5.37 -9.48 -13.18
CA SER A 100 6.48 -9.55 -14.13
C SER A 100 6.83 -8.16 -14.62
N ILE A 101 8.11 -7.88 -14.82
CA ILE A 101 8.58 -6.64 -15.43
C ILE A 101 8.05 -6.46 -16.86
N ASN A 102 7.76 -7.55 -17.56
CA ASN A 102 7.21 -7.50 -18.92
C ASN A 102 5.75 -7.01 -18.98
N GLU A 103 5.09 -6.88 -17.84
CA GLU A 103 3.74 -6.33 -17.73
C GLU A 103 3.77 -4.82 -17.49
N VAL A 104 4.94 -4.25 -17.22
CA VAL A 104 5.12 -2.82 -17.01
C VAL A 104 5.10 -2.13 -18.38
N ASP A 105 4.09 -1.29 -18.59
CA ASP A 105 3.95 -0.50 -19.81
C ASP A 105 4.79 0.78 -19.69
N GLU A 106 5.48 1.15 -20.79
CA GLU A 106 6.30 2.36 -20.86
C GLU A 106 5.52 3.62 -21.27
N ASP A 107 4.20 3.52 -21.38
CA ASP A 107 3.36 4.66 -21.77
C ASP A 107 3.23 5.68 -20.62
N ILE A 108 2.95 6.94 -20.98
CA ILE A 108 2.67 8.00 -20.02
C ILE A 108 1.40 7.62 -19.24
N SER A 109 1.55 7.44 -17.94
CA SER A 109 0.44 7.19 -17.03
C SER A 109 0.06 8.45 -16.25
N ARG A 110 -1.23 8.63 -16.01
CA ARG A 110 -1.71 9.68 -15.11
C ARG A 110 -1.88 9.11 -13.72
N CYS A 111 -1.13 9.68 -12.76
CA CYS A 111 -1.26 9.25 -11.37
C CYS A 111 -2.69 9.41 -10.86
N SER A 112 -3.27 8.33 -10.38
CA SER A 112 -4.62 8.28 -9.83
C SER A 112 -4.77 9.11 -8.54
N ILE A 113 -3.68 9.29 -7.80
CA ILE A 113 -3.69 9.98 -6.51
C ILE A 113 -3.45 11.48 -6.66
N CYS A 114 -2.38 11.91 -7.35
CA CYS A 114 -2.04 13.32 -7.48
C CYS A 114 -2.44 13.95 -8.82
N HIS A 115 -2.90 13.15 -9.78
CA HIS A 115 -3.34 13.55 -11.12
C HIS A 115 -2.27 14.26 -11.97
N ILE A 116 -1.01 14.00 -11.72
CA ILE A 116 0.10 14.44 -12.55
C ILE A 116 0.34 13.39 -13.63
N ASP A 117 0.57 13.85 -14.85
CA ASP A 117 1.02 12.97 -15.92
C ASP A 117 2.48 12.60 -15.67
N VAL A 118 2.74 11.31 -15.55
CA VAL A 118 4.04 10.76 -15.21
C VAL A 118 4.57 10.02 -16.43
N PRO A 119 5.69 10.46 -17.02
CA PRO A 119 6.36 9.66 -18.05
C PRO A 119 6.89 8.39 -17.40
N SER A 120 6.59 7.24 -17.97
CA SER A 120 7.11 5.98 -17.46
C SER A 120 8.62 5.91 -17.69
N ASN A 121 9.37 5.82 -16.59
CA ASN A 121 10.81 5.58 -16.59
C ASN A 121 11.08 4.41 -15.63
N LEU A 122 11.45 3.26 -16.18
CA LEU A 122 11.69 2.05 -15.39
C LEU A 122 12.73 2.26 -14.29
N ASP A 123 13.76 3.06 -14.56
CA ASP A 123 14.87 3.23 -13.63
C ASP A 123 14.48 4.02 -12.37
N ASP A 124 13.56 4.98 -12.50
CA ASP A 124 13.23 5.89 -11.41
C ASP A 124 11.87 5.60 -10.75
N GLN A 125 11.05 4.74 -11.37
CA GLN A 125 9.66 4.56 -10.98
C GLN A 125 9.30 3.12 -10.61
N VAL A 126 10.18 2.16 -10.89
CA VAL A 126 9.93 0.76 -10.57
C VAL A 126 10.59 0.38 -9.25
N GLU A 127 9.77 0.01 -8.30
CA GLU A 127 10.21 -0.57 -7.04
C GLU A 127 10.02 -2.09 -7.08
N VAL A 128 11.09 -2.84 -6.82
CA VAL A 128 11.02 -4.28 -6.67
C VAL A 128 10.82 -4.63 -5.20
N ALA A 129 9.75 -5.34 -4.92
CA ALA A 129 9.44 -5.87 -3.61
C ALA A 129 9.13 -7.37 -3.69
N PHE A 130 8.99 -8.00 -2.53
CA PHE A 130 8.64 -9.40 -2.41
C PHE A 130 7.39 -9.54 -1.53
N MET A 131 6.49 -10.41 -1.93
CA MET A 131 5.31 -10.75 -1.16
C MET A 131 5.35 -12.22 -0.78
N ILE A 132 4.99 -12.55 0.45
CA ILE A 132 4.89 -13.97 0.84
C ILE A 132 3.94 -14.70 -0.11
N ASN A 133 4.36 -15.87 -0.59
CA ASN A 133 3.52 -16.63 -1.51
C ASN A 133 2.25 -17.13 -0.82
N PRO A 134 1.06 -17.05 -1.44
CA PRO A 134 -0.21 -17.48 -0.83
C PRO A 134 -0.26 -18.95 -0.42
N SER A 135 0.61 -19.82 -0.95
CA SER A 135 0.73 -21.21 -0.49
C SER A 135 1.35 -21.32 0.91
N VAL A 136 2.13 -20.31 1.32
CA VAL A 136 2.73 -20.23 2.65
C VAL A 136 1.83 -19.46 3.61
N LYS A 137 1.34 -18.28 3.19
CA LYS A 137 0.40 -17.48 3.98
C LYS A 137 -0.47 -16.62 3.07
N LYS A 138 -1.78 -16.74 3.21
CA LYS A 138 -2.71 -15.79 2.60
C LYS A 138 -2.79 -14.55 3.47
N LEU A 139 -2.53 -13.39 2.89
CA LEU A 139 -2.56 -12.14 3.64
C LEU A 139 -3.99 -11.62 3.81
N GLY A 140 -4.35 -11.29 5.05
CA GLY A 140 -5.66 -10.72 5.41
C GLY A 140 -5.65 -9.19 5.36
N ILE A 141 -5.15 -8.60 4.27
CA ILE A 141 -5.02 -7.15 4.12
C ILE A 141 -6.38 -6.52 3.83
N ASN A 142 -6.74 -5.53 4.63
CA ASN A 142 -7.86 -4.63 4.36
C ASN A 142 -7.36 -3.19 4.28
N PRO A 143 -7.10 -2.66 3.06
CA PRO A 143 -6.58 -1.30 2.89
C PRO A 143 -7.59 -0.22 3.28
N PHE A 144 -8.86 -0.56 3.36
CA PHE A 144 -9.95 0.37 3.64
C PHE A 144 -10.40 0.38 5.10
N LYS A 145 -9.71 -0.33 5.98
CA LYS A 145 -10.03 -0.38 7.42
C LYS A 145 -9.95 1.01 8.06
N ASP A 146 -8.91 1.75 7.76
CA ASP A 146 -8.64 3.10 8.26
C ASP A 146 -7.63 3.82 7.35
N ILE A 147 -7.37 5.11 7.63
CA ILE A 147 -6.45 5.92 6.82
C ILE A 147 -4.98 5.44 6.90
N GLY A 148 -4.60 4.83 8.00
CA GLY A 148 -3.26 4.23 8.16
C GLY A 148 -3.08 3.03 7.25
N SER A 149 -4.03 2.10 7.28
CA SER A 149 -4.10 0.93 6.39
C SER A 149 -4.13 1.36 4.92
N TYR A 150 -4.94 2.37 4.61
CA TYR A 150 -4.98 2.99 3.30
C TYR A 150 -3.61 3.51 2.86
N SER A 151 -2.95 4.30 3.70
CA SER A 151 -1.63 4.85 3.38
C SER A 151 -0.56 3.75 3.22
N ARG A 152 -0.60 2.70 4.04
CA ARG A 152 0.32 1.55 3.93
C ARG A 152 0.14 0.80 2.61
N TYR A 153 -1.08 0.73 2.09
CA TYR A 153 -1.38 -0.03 0.87
C TYR A 153 -1.10 0.76 -0.41
N PHE A 154 -1.56 2.02 -0.47
CA PHE A 154 -1.52 2.81 -1.70
C PHE A 154 -0.28 3.67 -1.86
N PHE A 155 0.62 3.68 -0.89
CA PHE A 155 1.89 4.42 -1.01
C PHE A 155 3.09 3.53 -0.77
N SER A 156 4.17 3.81 -1.48
CA SER A 156 5.43 3.12 -1.26
C SER A 156 5.99 3.42 0.14
N SER A 157 6.48 2.38 0.81
CA SER A 157 7.18 2.53 2.09
C SER A 157 8.56 3.18 1.94
N ASN A 158 9.11 3.19 0.72
CA ASN A 158 10.39 3.82 0.40
C ASN A 158 10.27 5.30 0.08
N PHE A 159 9.05 5.79 -0.14
CA PHE A 159 8.81 7.21 -0.35
C PHE A 159 8.63 7.90 1.00
N GLU A 160 9.73 8.38 1.56
CA GLU A 160 9.71 9.09 2.83
C GLU A 160 9.09 10.48 2.69
N ARG A 161 8.04 10.72 3.45
CA ARG A 161 7.46 12.05 3.63
C ARG A 161 8.02 12.67 4.89
N SER A 162 8.43 13.93 4.77
CA SER A 162 8.85 14.69 5.95
C SER A 162 7.72 14.77 6.99
N GLN A 163 8.06 14.87 8.26
CA GLN A 163 7.05 15.01 9.31
C GLN A 163 6.13 16.22 9.09
N PRO A 164 6.63 17.42 8.72
CA PRO A 164 5.76 18.55 8.38
C PRO A 164 4.75 18.26 7.27
N HIS A 165 5.12 17.44 6.26
CA HIS A 165 4.18 17.04 5.20
C HIS A 165 3.09 16.10 5.74
N LYS A 166 3.45 15.14 6.59
CA LYS A 166 2.47 14.24 7.24
C LYS A 166 1.49 15.02 8.11
N ASP A 167 2.01 15.98 8.88
CA ASP A 167 1.20 16.84 9.75
C ASP A 167 0.24 17.69 8.90
N TYR A 168 0.74 18.31 7.82
CA TYR A 168 -0.08 19.07 6.88
C TYR A 168 -1.22 18.23 6.29
N ILE A 169 -0.94 17.02 5.82
CA ILE A 169 -1.99 16.13 5.25
C ILE A 169 -3.04 15.80 6.31
N ASN A 170 -2.64 15.57 7.55
CA ASN A 170 -3.58 15.31 8.65
C ASN A 170 -4.43 16.55 8.97
N ASP A 171 -3.84 17.73 8.95
CA ASP A 171 -4.54 19.00 9.24
C ASP A 171 -5.56 19.36 8.16
N VAL A 172 -5.22 19.14 6.87
CA VAL A 172 -6.12 19.47 5.76
C VAL A 172 -7.20 18.44 5.53
N ARG A 173 -7.01 17.21 6.00
CA ARG A 173 -8.01 16.15 5.87
C ARG A 173 -9.24 16.46 6.72
N ARG A 174 -10.41 16.51 6.10
CA ARG A 174 -11.68 16.80 6.78
C ARG A 174 -12.47 15.56 7.11
N SER A 175 -12.42 14.55 6.26
CA SER A 175 -13.12 13.29 6.46
C SER A 175 -12.47 12.15 5.70
N PHE A 176 -12.76 10.93 6.15
CA PHE A 176 -12.45 9.69 5.46
C PHE A 176 -13.60 8.73 5.65
N ALA A 177 -14.10 8.15 4.58
CA ALA A 177 -15.22 7.21 4.60
C ALA A 177 -14.89 5.99 3.74
N ILE A 178 -15.34 4.84 4.19
CA ILE A 178 -15.31 3.58 3.45
C ILE A 178 -16.74 3.27 3.03
N ILE A 179 -16.94 3.00 1.74
CA ILE A 179 -18.24 2.69 1.19
C ILE A 179 -18.20 1.27 0.67
N GLU A 180 -19.00 0.39 1.26
CA GLU A 180 -19.11 -1.00 0.80
C GLU A 180 -19.65 -1.05 -0.64
N PRO A 181 -19.35 -2.11 -1.42
CA PRO A 181 -19.94 -2.30 -2.74
C PRO A 181 -21.48 -2.15 -2.70
N ASP A 182 -22.04 -1.44 -3.68
CA ASP A 182 -23.46 -1.11 -3.78
C ASP A 182 -24.02 -0.31 -2.58
N GLY A 183 -23.14 0.14 -1.69
CA GLY A 183 -23.48 0.97 -0.53
C GLY A 183 -23.51 2.46 -0.83
N SER A 184 -24.00 3.22 0.15
CA SER A 184 -23.87 4.68 0.17
C SER A 184 -23.60 5.14 1.60
N GLN A 185 -22.82 6.21 1.73
CA GLN A 185 -22.54 6.83 3.02
C GLN A 185 -22.63 8.34 2.93
N ASP A 186 -23.29 8.96 3.92
CA ASP A 186 -23.30 10.39 4.08
C ASP A 186 -21.99 10.82 4.76
N VAL A 187 -21.24 11.69 4.10
CA VAL A 187 -20.02 12.26 4.64
C VAL A 187 -20.30 13.69 5.06
N VAL A 188 -20.16 13.94 6.35
CA VAL A 188 -20.44 15.25 6.96
C VAL A 188 -19.15 15.86 7.47
N PHE A 189 -18.83 17.06 7.03
CA PHE A 189 -17.67 17.79 7.53
C PHE A 189 -17.95 19.30 7.53
N ARG A 190 -17.21 19.99 8.40
CA ARG A 190 -17.33 21.45 8.49
C ARG A 190 -16.57 22.10 7.35
N THR A 191 -17.22 22.99 6.63
CA THR A 191 -16.61 23.80 5.57
C THR A 191 -16.42 25.24 6.04
N GLU A 192 -15.42 25.90 5.47
CA GLU A 192 -15.14 27.32 5.66
C GLU A 192 -15.46 28.08 4.36
N PRO A 193 -16.07 29.29 4.45
CA PRO A 193 -16.39 30.07 3.26
C PRO A 193 -15.14 30.44 2.45
N GLY A 194 -15.25 30.36 1.12
CA GLY A 194 -14.17 30.71 0.20
C GLY A 194 -13.07 29.65 0.09
N GLN A 195 -13.26 28.48 0.68
CA GLN A 195 -12.30 27.37 0.56
C GLN A 195 -12.67 26.42 -0.57
N ILE A 196 -11.64 25.78 -1.12
CA ILE A 196 -11.78 24.70 -2.09
C ILE A 196 -11.47 23.40 -1.40
N TYR A 197 -12.41 22.46 -1.48
CA TYR A 197 -12.27 21.10 -0.97
C TYR A 197 -12.15 20.14 -2.13
N ARG A 198 -11.25 19.18 -2.00
CA ARG A 198 -11.09 18.09 -2.95
C ARG A 198 -11.72 16.84 -2.37
N LEU A 199 -12.68 16.27 -3.08
CA LEU A 199 -13.18 14.93 -2.84
C LEU A 199 -12.38 13.97 -3.70
N LEU A 200 -11.82 12.95 -3.09
CA LEU A 200 -10.99 11.97 -3.77
C LEU A 200 -11.61 10.59 -3.58
N SER A 201 -11.99 9.94 -4.66
CA SER A 201 -12.31 8.52 -4.68
C SER A 201 -11.17 7.78 -5.37
N ILE A 202 -10.47 6.98 -4.61
CA ILE A 202 -9.26 6.35 -5.08
C ILE A 202 -9.57 5.08 -5.86
N ASP A 203 -10.53 4.28 -5.40
CA ASP A 203 -10.96 3.08 -6.11
C ASP A 203 -11.54 3.37 -7.50
N LEU A 204 -12.16 4.54 -7.65
CA LEU A 204 -12.74 4.98 -8.92
C LEU A 204 -11.76 5.85 -9.74
N HIS A 205 -10.54 6.05 -9.27
CA HIS A 205 -9.56 6.94 -9.89
C HIS A 205 -10.17 8.31 -10.25
N SER A 206 -11.02 8.84 -9.36
CA SER A 206 -11.79 10.05 -9.63
C SER A 206 -11.65 11.08 -8.53
N SER A 207 -11.76 12.35 -8.90
CA SER A 207 -11.85 13.45 -7.94
C SER A 207 -12.83 14.51 -8.39
N ALA A 208 -13.40 15.20 -7.40
CA ALA A 208 -14.22 16.36 -7.61
C ALA A 208 -13.70 17.53 -6.77
N LEU A 209 -13.84 18.74 -7.27
CA LEU A 209 -13.56 19.97 -6.53
C LEU A 209 -14.86 20.62 -6.14
N MET A 210 -14.91 21.07 -4.91
CA MET A 210 -16.04 21.83 -4.35
C MET A 210 -15.53 23.16 -3.83
N GLU A 211 -16.05 24.24 -4.37
CA GLU A 211 -15.82 25.59 -3.88
C GLU A 211 -16.96 26.03 -2.97
N THR A 212 -16.64 26.53 -1.79
CA THR A 212 -17.61 27.13 -0.88
C THR A 212 -17.69 28.63 -1.14
N LYS A 213 -18.88 29.12 -1.50
CA LYS A 213 -19.08 30.57 -1.71
C LYS A 213 -19.37 31.29 -0.40
N ILE A 214 -18.85 32.53 -0.29
CA ILE A 214 -19.23 33.43 0.78
C ILE A 214 -20.65 33.92 0.48
N GLY A 215 -21.65 33.34 1.14
CA GLY A 215 -23.05 33.76 1.04
C GLY A 215 -23.42 34.70 2.17
N SER A 216 -24.19 35.72 1.88
CA SER A 216 -24.62 36.74 2.84
C SER A 216 -25.72 36.30 3.81
N SER A 217 -26.18 35.03 3.77
CA SER A 217 -27.41 34.61 4.45
C SER A 217 -27.37 33.29 5.22
N VAL A 218 -26.21 32.64 5.36
CA VAL A 218 -26.14 31.35 6.07
C VAL A 218 -25.40 31.53 7.38
N SER A 219 -26.03 31.18 8.51
CA SER A 219 -25.36 31.20 9.81
C SER A 219 -24.25 30.12 9.87
N PRO A 220 -23.18 30.29 10.67
CA PRO A 220 -22.14 29.28 10.83
C PRO A 220 -22.65 27.89 11.28
N GLN A 221 -23.83 27.82 11.83
CA GLN A 221 -24.51 26.58 12.26
C GLN A 221 -25.14 25.80 11.09
N GLU A 222 -25.45 26.48 9.97
CA GLU A 222 -26.06 25.86 8.78
C GLU A 222 -25.07 25.47 7.70
N ALA A 223 -23.77 25.73 7.89
CA ALA A 223 -22.70 25.40 6.95
C ALA A 223 -22.25 23.92 7.01
N THR A 224 -23.17 23.02 7.36
CA THR A 224 -22.92 21.58 7.29
C THR A 224 -23.30 21.09 5.90
N THR A 225 -22.29 20.72 5.13
CA THR A 225 -22.52 20.18 3.78
C THR A 225 -22.53 18.66 3.85
N VAL A 226 -23.64 18.06 3.43
CA VAL A 226 -23.79 16.60 3.35
C VAL A 226 -23.52 16.16 1.93
N TYR A 227 -22.53 15.30 1.74
CA TYR A 227 -22.26 14.64 0.48
C TYR A 227 -22.69 13.19 0.55
N LYS A 228 -23.51 12.77 -0.40
CA LYS A 228 -23.86 11.39 -0.56
C LYS A 228 -22.91 10.77 -1.58
N MET A 229 -22.06 9.88 -1.12
CA MET A 229 -21.14 9.14 -1.96
C MET A 229 -21.74 7.77 -2.25
N TYR A 230 -21.65 7.34 -3.50
CA TYR A 230 -22.12 6.03 -3.95
C TYR A 230 -20.94 5.25 -4.48
N ASN A 231 -20.82 4.00 -4.07
CA ASN A 231 -19.91 3.04 -4.68
C ASN A 231 -20.70 2.23 -5.71
N ILE A 232 -20.59 2.62 -6.97
CA ILE A 232 -21.23 1.91 -8.09
C ILE A 232 -20.15 1.08 -8.74
N LEU A 233 -20.16 -0.24 -8.50
CA LEU A 233 -19.34 -1.18 -9.26
C LEU A 233 -19.80 -1.15 -10.71
N ARG A 234 -18.88 -0.82 -11.62
CA ARG A 234 -19.07 -1.01 -13.07
C ARG A 234 -18.41 -2.27 -13.53
#